data_b445f8adde7e7e8296a14f7e25bbd7d7
#
_entry.id   b445f8adde7e7e8296a14f7e25bbd7d7
#
_cell.length_a   1.000
_cell.length_b   1.000
_cell.length_c   1.000
_cell.angle_alpha   90.00
_cell.angle_beta   90.00
_cell.angle_gamma   90.00
#
_symmetry.space_group_name_H-M   'P 1'
#
loop_
_entity.id
_entity.type
_entity.pdbx_description
1 polymer ?
#
loop_
_entity_poly.entity_id
_entity_poly.type
_entity_poly.pdbx_seq_one_letter_code
_entity_poly.pdbx_strand_id
1 'polypeptide(L)'
;MNKEEILNIANEAYPKIVKYFGKGGKSIPQIEVYRNVFVALTGDEDAEGEDTPTGRYDREDNEIQIFSDYIPNKEEVLRNLVHEYTHYLQPDGLDTKYYNQGYTYQNNPAELEALRAEEKWHLFA
;
A
#
# COMPACT_ATOMS: atom_id res chain seq x y z
N MET A 1 13.91 1.36 7.64
CA MET A 1 14.72 1.01 6.44
C MET A 1 14.83 2.26 5.55
N ASN A 2 15.90 2.35 4.78
CA ASN A 2 16.03 3.48 3.86
C ASN A 2 15.29 3.21 2.53
N LYS A 3 15.14 4.25 1.73
CA LYS A 3 14.40 4.21 0.47
C LYS A 3 14.98 3.17 -0.51
N GLU A 4 16.30 3.11 -0.64
CA GLU A 4 16.96 2.21 -1.57
C GLU A 4 16.71 0.74 -1.22
N GLU A 5 16.85 0.39 0.07
CA GLU A 5 16.57 -0.95 0.55
C GLU A 5 15.12 -1.37 0.28
N ILE A 6 14.17 -0.47 0.55
CA ILE A 6 12.76 -0.72 0.32
C ILE A 6 12.48 -0.93 -1.17
N LEU A 7 13.02 -0.06 -2.03
CA LEU A 7 12.83 -0.17 -3.47
C LEU A 7 13.42 -1.46 -4.03
N ASN A 8 14.57 -1.90 -3.53
CA ASN A 8 15.18 -3.16 -3.98
C ASN A 8 14.28 -4.35 -3.66
N ILE A 9 13.75 -4.41 -2.43
CA ILE A 9 12.83 -5.47 -2.03
C ILE A 9 11.54 -5.39 -2.85
N ALA A 10 10.98 -4.21 -2.97
CA ALA A 10 9.72 -3.99 -3.69
C ALA A 10 9.84 -4.36 -5.16
N ASN A 11 10.90 -3.92 -5.83
CA ASN A 11 11.09 -4.18 -7.26
C ASN A 11 11.30 -5.66 -7.56
N GLU A 12 11.90 -6.41 -6.64
CA GLU A 12 12.05 -7.85 -6.80
C GLU A 12 10.73 -8.60 -6.59
N ALA A 13 9.95 -8.19 -5.59
CA ALA A 13 8.71 -8.87 -5.22
C ALA A 13 7.53 -8.50 -6.11
N TYR A 14 7.47 -7.29 -6.62
CA TYR A 14 6.29 -6.74 -7.29
C TYR A 14 5.85 -7.56 -8.51
N PRO A 15 6.73 -7.98 -9.44
CA PRO A 15 6.30 -8.83 -10.55
C PRO A 15 5.65 -10.14 -10.09
N LYS A 16 6.11 -10.69 -8.98
CA LYS A 16 5.54 -11.92 -8.40
C LYS A 16 4.14 -11.67 -7.84
N ILE A 17 3.95 -10.53 -7.20
CA ILE A 17 2.65 -10.10 -6.65
C ILE A 17 1.65 -9.90 -7.79
N VAL A 18 2.04 -9.18 -8.83
CA VAL A 18 1.21 -8.94 -10.02
C VAL A 18 0.81 -10.26 -10.66
N LYS A 19 1.75 -11.19 -10.80
CA LYS A 19 1.47 -12.51 -11.40
C LYS A 19 0.49 -13.32 -10.54
N TYR A 20 0.66 -13.29 -9.22
CA TYR A 20 -0.16 -14.07 -8.29
C TYR A 20 -1.60 -13.54 -8.22
N PHE A 21 -1.77 -12.23 -8.04
CA PHE A 21 -3.09 -11.62 -7.84
C PHE A 21 -3.75 -11.19 -9.16
N GLY A 22 -2.99 -11.06 -10.24
CA GLY A 22 -3.49 -10.57 -11.52
C GLY A 22 -3.54 -9.06 -11.60
N LYS A 23 -3.94 -8.55 -12.77
CA LYS A 23 -4.07 -7.13 -13.04
C LYS A 23 -5.52 -6.69 -12.93
N GLY A 24 -5.74 -5.44 -12.50
CA GLY A 24 -7.05 -4.82 -12.52
C GLY A 24 -7.42 -4.27 -13.91
N GLY A 25 -8.51 -3.51 -13.96
CA GLY A 25 -9.01 -2.91 -15.21
C GLY A 25 -8.19 -1.74 -15.73
N LYS A 26 -7.22 -1.26 -14.96
CA LYS A 26 -6.30 -0.17 -15.34
C LYS A 26 -4.85 -0.63 -15.16
N SER A 27 -3.90 0.19 -15.61
CA SER A 27 -2.47 -0.09 -15.47
C SER A 27 -2.11 -0.43 -14.03
N ILE A 28 -1.10 -1.30 -13.85
CA ILE A 28 -0.62 -1.59 -12.50
C ILE A 28 0.00 -0.33 -11.89
N PRO A 29 -0.17 -0.11 -10.57
CA PRO A 29 0.38 1.08 -9.91
C PRO A 29 1.89 1.14 -9.99
N GLN A 30 2.43 2.37 -9.99
CA GLN A 30 3.83 2.61 -9.73
C GLN A 30 4.09 2.56 -8.23
N ILE A 31 5.29 2.16 -7.85
CA ILE A 31 5.71 2.13 -6.45
C ILE A 31 6.59 3.33 -6.17
N GLU A 32 6.21 4.11 -5.16
CA GLU A 32 6.98 5.25 -4.68
C GLU A 32 7.24 5.14 -3.19
N VAL A 33 8.43 5.54 -2.77
CA VAL A 33 8.81 5.54 -1.35
C VAL A 33 9.02 6.98 -0.91
N TYR A 34 8.29 7.36 0.15
CA TYR A 34 8.42 8.65 0.83
C TYR A 34 8.79 8.39 2.28
N ARG A 35 9.32 9.40 2.97
CA ARG A 35 9.60 9.28 4.41
C ARG A 35 8.34 9.02 5.21
N ASN A 36 7.28 9.76 4.92
CA ASN A 36 5.97 9.64 5.58
C ASN A 36 4.86 10.15 4.67
N VAL A 37 3.61 10.00 5.10
CA VAL A 37 2.44 10.39 4.30
C VAL A 37 2.39 11.91 4.04
N PHE A 38 2.89 12.72 4.96
CA PHE A 38 2.83 14.18 4.81
C PHE A 38 3.78 14.66 3.70
N VAL A 39 4.93 14.03 3.55
CA VAL A 39 5.82 14.29 2.41
C VAL A 39 5.12 13.96 1.09
N ALA A 40 4.43 12.82 1.03
CA ALA A 40 3.70 12.42 -0.18
C ALA A 40 2.59 13.40 -0.52
N LEU A 41 1.86 13.90 0.50
CA LEU A 41 0.71 14.79 0.29
C LEU A 41 1.12 16.24 -0.03
N THR A 42 2.24 16.72 0.51
CA THR A 42 2.62 18.13 0.40
C THR A 42 3.79 18.38 -0.54
N GLY A 43 4.60 17.37 -0.82
CA GLY A 43 5.85 17.56 -1.56
C GLY A 43 6.99 18.17 -0.75
N ASP A 44 6.75 18.46 0.54
CA ASP A 44 7.77 19.03 1.44
C ASP A 44 8.53 17.89 2.13
N GLU A 45 9.81 17.75 1.83
CA GLU A 45 10.68 16.68 2.35
C GLU A 45 10.80 16.71 3.89
N ASP A 46 10.53 17.83 4.51
CA ASP A 46 10.61 18.00 5.96
C ASP A 46 9.24 17.88 6.65
N ALA A 47 8.19 17.61 5.90
CA ALA A 47 6.84 17.49 6.46
C ALA A 47 6.75 16.30 7.44
N GLU A 48 6.08 16.52 8.56
CA GLU A 48 5.84 15.52 9.60
C GLU A 48 4.45 15.72 10.21
N GLY A 49 3.97 14.70 10.91
CA GLY A 49 2.68 14.76 11.59
C GLY A 49 2.43 13.50 12.42
N GLU A 50 1.24 13.42 13.01
CA GLU A 50 0.79 12.28 13.81
C GLU A 50 -0.09 11.36 12.98
N ASP A 51 -0.39 10.15 13.50
CA ASP A 51 -1.25 9.14 12.89
C ASP A 51 -0.80 8.75 11.48
N THR A 52 0.48 8.41 11.36
CA THR A 52 1.10 8.11 10.09
C THR A 52 0.91 6.65 9.70
N PRO A 53 0.35 6.38 8.50
CA PRO A 53 0.30 5.01 7.98
C PRO A 53 1.67 4.53 7.53
N THR A 54 1.80 3.22 7.36
CA THR A 54 3.03 2.60 6.83
C THR A 54 3.04 2.53 5.30
N GLY A 55 1.87 2.63 4.69
CA GLY A 55 1.69 2.66 3.24
C GLY A 55 0.33 3.19 2.87
N ARG A 56 0.14 3.45 1.57
CA ARG A 56 -1.10 3.98 1.03
C ARG A 56 -1.21 3.64 -0.45
N TYR A 57 -2.42 3.33 -0.92
CA TYR A 57 -2.71 3.32 -2.35
C TYR A 57 -3.38 4.65 -2.72
N ASP A 58 -2.72 5.42 -3.58
CA ASP A 58 -3.28 6.65 -4.13
C ASP A 58 -3.98 6.32 -5.45
N ARG A 59 -5.32 6.29 -5.40
CA ARG A 59 -6.14 5.90 -6.53
C ARG A 59 -6.11 6.93 -7.64
N GLU A 60 -6.00 8.21 -7.30
CA GLU A 60 -5.96 9.30 -8.27
C GLU A 60 -4.70 9.21 -9.15
N ASP A 61 -3.54 9.02 -8.54
CA ASP A 61 -2.27 8.92 -9.26
C ASP A 61 -1.89 7.48 -9.61
N ASN A 62 -2.71 6.50 -9.20
CA ASN A 62 -2.45 5.08 -9.38
C ASN A 62 -1.05 4.70 -8.87
N GLU A 63 -0.80 4.97 -7.61
CA GLU A 63 0.52 4.85 -7.00
C GLU A 63 0.42 4.12 -5.66
N ILE A 64 1.28 3.12 -5.47
CA ILE A 64 1.48 2.50 -4.16
C ILE A 64 2.59 3.26 -3.46
N GLN A 65 2.28 3.82 -2.31
CA GLN A 65 3.21 4.60 -1.49
C GLN A 65 3.63 3.79 -0.27
N ILE A 66 4.93 3.74 -0.02
CA ILE A 66 5.50 3.08 1.17
C ILE A 66 6.27 4.16 1.94
N PHE A 67 6.07 4.21 3.26
CA PHE A 67 6.61 5.27 4.11
C PHE A 67 7.79 4.77 4.94
N SER A 68 9.00 5.10 4.49
CA SER A 68 10.25 4.49 4.98
C SER A 68 10.51 4.67 6.47
N ASP A 69 10.09 5.80 7.07
CA ASP A 69 10.29 6.05 8.50
C ASP A 69 9.55 5.03 9.38
N TYR A 70 8.56 4.31 8.83
CA TYR A 70 7.70 3.40 9.59
C TYR A 70 7.84 1.94 9.15
N ILE A 71 8.80 1.63 8.30
CA ILE A 71 9.05 0.27 7.79
C ILE A 71 10.28 -0.31 8.47
N PRO A 72 10.11 -1.29 9.38
CA PRO A 72 11.24 -1.84 10.14
C PRO A 72 12.01 -2.94 9.42
N ASN A 73 11.38 -3.70 8.51
CA ASN A 73 11.98 -4.90 7.94
C ASN A 73 11.34 -5.30 6.61
N LYS A 74 11.92 -6.33 5.98
CA LYS A 74 11.46 -6.88 4.70
C LYS A 74 10.01 -7.37 4.74
N GLU A 75 9.62 -8.03 5.81
CA GLU A 75 8.23 -8.52 5.95
C GLU A 75 7.23 -7.39 5.82
N GLU A 76 7.49 -6.24 6.47
CA GLU A 76 6.60 -5.09 6.43
C GLU A 76 6.56 -4.43 5.06
N VAL A 77 7.66 -4.44 4.30
CA VAL A 77 7.65 -4.00 2.91
C VAL A 77 6.68 -4.86 2.10
N LEU A 78 6.80 -6.17 2.22
CA LEU A 78 6.00 -7.13 1.46
C LEU A 78 4.53 -7.08 1.86
N ARG A 79 4.23 -7.01 3.16
CA ARG A 79 2.87 -6.87 3.65
C ARG A 79 2.21 -5.60 3.12
N ASN A 80 2.92 -4.47 3.16
CA ASN A 80 2.39 -3.21 2.63
C ASN A 80 2.14 -3.28 1.13
N LEU A 81 3.06 -3.84 0.36
CA LEU A 81 2.86 -4.01 -1.08
C LEU A 81 1.60 -4.81 -1.39
N VAL A 82 1.41 -5.94 -0.73
CA VAL A 82 0.24 -6.80 -0.95
C VAL A 82 -1.03 -6.07 -0.54
N HIS A 83 -1.00 -5.39 0.61
CA HIS A 83 -2.14 -4.63 1.13
C HIS A 83 -2.60 -3.56 0.13
N GLU A 84 -1.68 -2.71 -0.31
CA GLU A 84 -2.02 -1.61 -1.22
C GLU A 84 -2.33 -2.11 -2.63
N TYR A 85 -1.70 -3.19 -3.08
CA TYR A 85 -2.05 -3.81 -4.36
C TYR A 85 -3.46 -4.39 -4.33
N THR A 86 -3.89 -4.92 -3.19
CA THR A 86 -5.26 -5.40 -3.02
C THR A 86 -6.26 -4.25 -3.18
N HIS A 87 -5.97 -3.07 -2.62
CA HIS A 87 -6.81 -1.89 -2.83
C HIS A 87 -6.88 -1.47 -4.29
N TYR A 88 -5.77 -1.58 -5.02
CA TYR A 88 -5.77 -1.34 -6.47
C TYR A 88 -6.74 -2.28 -7.21
N LEU A 89 -6.82 -3.54 -6.81
CA LEU A 89 -7.69 -4.53 -7.45
C LEU A 89 -9.18 -4.33 -7.10
N GLN A 90 -9.48 -3.62 -6.02
CA GLN A 90 -10.86 -3.36 -5.59
C GLN A 90 -11.54 -2.33 -6.49
N PRO A 91 -12.88 -2.41 -6.67
CA PRO A 91 -13.62 -1.38 -7.42
C PRO A 91 -13.42 0.01 -6.81
N ASP A 92 -13.37 1.02 -7.66
CA ASP A 92 -13.25 2.40 -7.22
C ASP A 92 -14.40 2.78 -6.30
N GLY A 93 -14.07 3.41 -5.17
CA GLY A 93 -15.06 3.87 -4.21
C GLY A 93 -15.63 2.80 -3.29
N LEU A 94 -15.10 1.57 -3.33
CA LEU A 94 -15.62 0.48 -2.50
C LEU A 94 -15.50 0.80 -1.01
N ASP A 95 -14.36 1.28 -0.56
CA ASP A 95 -14.13 1.67 0.83
C ASP A 95 -15.07 2.80 1.26
N THR A 96 -15.24 3.82 0.43
CA THR A 96 -16.17 4.92 0.67
C THR A 96 -17.60 4.41 0.79
N LYS A 97 -18.00 3.48 -0.09
CA LYS A 97 -19.33 2.86 -0.03
C LYS A 97 -19.56 2.20 1.32
N TYR A 98 -18.58 1.44 1.83
CA TYR A 98 -18.71 0.78 3.13
C TYR A 98 -18.75 1.79 4.28
N TYR A 99 -17.92 2.85 4.24
CA TYR A 99 -17.98 3.91 5.25
C TYR A 99 -19.37 4.57 5.29
N ASN A 100 -19.97 4.81 4.13
CA ASN A 100 -21.31 5.39 4.04
C ASN A 100 -22.39 4.43 4.57
N GLN A 101 -22.12 3.12 4.64
CA GLN A 101 -23.02 2.14 5.22
C GLN A 101 -22.81 1.98 6.73
N GLY A 102 -21.90 2.73 7.34
CA GLY A 102 -21.66 2.72 8.77
C GLY A 102 -20.47 1.85 9.23
N TYR A 103 -19.71 1.24 8.30
CA TYR A 103 -18.49 0.53 8.68
C TYR A 103 -17.42 1.49 9.13
N THR A 104 -16.63 1.06 10.13
CA THR A 104 -15.45 1.81 10.59
C THR A 104 -14.21 1.30 9.86
N TYR A 105 -13.08 1.99 10.02
CA TYR A 105 -11.81 1.53 9.45
C TYR A 105 -11.48 0.08 9.88
N GLN A 106 -11.75 -0.25 11.13
CA GLN A 106 -11.39 -1.56 11.70
C GLN A 106 -12.23 -2.71 11.18
N ASN A 107 -13.45 -2.45 10.72
CA ASN A 107 -14.36 -3.50 10.24
C ASN A 107 -14.81 -3.32 8.79
N ASN A 108 -14.23 -2.36 8.08
CA ASN A 108 -14.52 -2.14 6.66
C ASN A 108 -14.12 -3.38 5.85
N PRO A 109 -15.05 -4.01 5.11
CA PRO A 109 -14.74 -5.23 4.36
C PRO A 109 -13.59 -5.08 3.36
N ALA A 110 -13.41 -3.90 2.77
CA ALA A 110 -12.31 -3.63 1.84
C ALA A 110 -10.96 -3.71 2.56
N GLU A 111 -10.87 -3.17 3.80
CA GLU A 111 -9.67 -3.25 4.62
C GLU A 111 -9.43 -4.67 5.12
N LEU A 112 -10.47 -5.40 5.52
CA LEU A 112 -10.34 -6.79 5.98
C LEU A 112 -9.81 -7.69 4.86
N GLU A 113 -10.25 -7.48 3.63
CA GLU A 113 -9.72 -8.21 2.47
C GLU A 113 -8.24 -7.95 2.28
N ALA A 114 -7.82 -6.68 2.36
CA ALA A 114 -6.42 -6.30 2.23
C ALA A 114 -5.56 -6.89 3.37
N LEU A 115 -6.07 -6.87 4.60
CA LEU A 115 -5.39 -7.48 5.75
C LEU A 115 -5.23 -8.99 5.60
N ARG A 116 -6.23 -9.68 5.08
CA ARG A 116 -6.13 -11.12 4.80
C ARG A 116 -5.11 -11.41 3.70
N ALA A 117 -5.08 -10.57 2.66
CA ALA A 117 -4.13 -10.73 1.58
C ALA A 117 -2.68 -10.60 2.06
N GLU A 118 -2.41 -9.76 3.06
CA GLU A 118 -1.07 -9.60 3.65
C GLU A 118 -0.47 -10.92 4.14
N GLU A 119 -1.30 -11.88 4.56
CA GLU A 119 -0.83 -13.19 5.02
C GLU A 119 -0.06 -13.96 3.93
N LYS A 120 -0.22 -13.58 2.68
CA LYS A 120 0.49 -14.17 1.54
C LYS A 120 1.89 -13.59 1.33
N TRP A 121 2.32 -12.65 2.15
CA TRP A 121 3.60 -11.94 1.97
C TRP A 121 4.79 -12.88 1.78
N HIS A 122 4.80 -14.01 2.48
CA HIS A 122 5.91 -14.97 2.44
C HIS A 122 6.10 -15.63 1.07
N LEU A 123 5.07 -15.64 0.23
CA LEU A 123 5.16 -16.17 -1.13
C LEU A 123 6.04 -15.33 -2.05
N PHE A 124 6.29 -14.09 -1.67
CA PHE A 124 7.02 -13.11 -2.48
C PHE A 124 8.40 -12.76 -1.90
N ALA A 125 8.73 -13.36 -0.79
CA ALA A 125 10.01 -13.14 -0.11
C ALA A 125 11.20 -13.74 -0.88
#